data_737d7652ab9a98859a3db93494ea2ce2
#
_entry.id   737d7652ab9a98859a3db93494ea2ce2
#
_cell.length_a   1.000
_cell.length_b   1.000
_cell.length_c   1.000
_cell.angle_alpha   90.00
_cell.angle_beta   90.00
_cell.angle_gamma   90.00
#
_symmetry.space_group_name_H-M   'P 1'
#
loop_
_entity.id
_entity.type
_entity.pdbx_description
1 polymer ?
#
loop_
_entity_poly.entity_id
_entity_poly.type
_entity_poly.pdbx_seq_one_letter_code
_entity_poly.pdbx_strand_id
1 'polypeptide(L)'
;VASDKDFEPFSFWKGAQDVLKNNDGTPLDASEAIEVVRTQFGDALNVRNLSFLFGSGCSSYRKDDAELGIPTMRPMAKTFIETIGKTDDAPHISATERETLKQWLGLEVGATKFTDNLERLMEALYGARFVYDGTQEEGPKSVAAVVDRVIGKVSKHILDSCTKGAFANGDETVLSLYQSFYQKLQYRDRSLPRPWVFTTNYDLFNERAMDRRSIPYCNGFSGVVERRFNPAMFRYSLAEQLDISNRKWSAVDSFIYLGKLHGSINWIEDSETLFPVRELAEVPTSSEGRVLIYPTPAKQSASFVSPYADLFREFQARVVQDQSVLVTVGYSFSDQHINNIIFQALTIPNFRLIIFAAEDADGVISKLRELGDPRIWHIGSDSVLSIRSAHYFDVFVERFMPALPSTRIDTAVEKVLQSLIAKKVTDGDSSNGD
;
A
#
# COMPACT_ATOMS: atom_id res chain seq x y z
N VAL A 1 15.55 -15.11 -10.66
CA VAL A 1 15.39 -15.24 -9.20
C VAL A 1 16.74 -14.86 -8.60
N ALA A 2 16.80 -13.78 -7.80
CA ALA A 2 18.03 -13.40 -7.09
C ALA A 2 18.44 -14.57 -6.17
N SER A 3 19.74 -14.84 -6.07
CA SER A 3 20.23 -15.91 -5.19
C SER A 3 20.00 -15.52 -3.73
N ASP A 4 19.79 -16.49 -2.84
CA ASP A 4 19.58 -16.21 -1.40
C ASP A 4 20.83 -15.55 -0.75
N LYS A 5 21.96 -15.50 -1.47
CA LYS A 5 23.20 -14.84 -1.05
C LYS A 5 23.16 -13.31 -1.19
N ASP A 6 22.22 -12.77 -1.97
CA ASP A 6 22.06 -11.34 -2.21
C ASP A 6 21.01 -10.70 -1.27
N PHE A 7 20.61 -11.44 -0.22
CA PHE A 7 19.58 -10.99 0.71
C PHE A 7 20.21 -10.29 1.92
N GLU A 8 19.70 -9.12 2.25
CA GLU A 8 20.12 -8.38 3.43
C GLU A 8 19.69 -9.08 4.72
N PRO A 9 20.53 -9.12 5.76
CA PRO A 9 20.10 -9.58 7.07
C PRO A 9 18.87 -8.79 7.53
N PHE A 10 17.88 -9.49 8.05
CA PHE A 10 16.65 -8.89 8.53
C PHE A 10 16.24 -9.51 9.86
N SER A 11 15.33 -8.84 10.56
CA SER A 11 14.78 -9.28 11.82
C SER A 11 13.31 -9.67 11.67
N PHE A 12 12.87 -10.59 12.53
CA PHE A 12 11.47 -10.92 12.72
C PHE A 12 11.13 -10.89 14.21
N TRP A 13 10.55 -9.79 14.62
CA TRP A 13 10.14 -9.58 16.00
C TRP A 13 8.70 -10.01 16.21
N LYS A 14 8.46 -10.78 17.29
CA LYS A 14 7.14 -11.01 17.88
C LYS A 14 7.15 -10.40 19.28
N GLY A 15 6.56 -9.24 19.41
CA GLY A 15 6.75 -8.42 20.60
C GLY A 15 8.23 -8.16 20.87
N ALA A 16 8.73 -8.60 22.01
CA ALA A 16 10.12 -8.43 22.41
C ALA A 16 11.08 -9.53 21.91
N GLN A 17 10.58 -10.60 21.30
CA GLN A 17 11.38 -11.74 20.85
C GLN A 17 11.73 -11.65 19.37
N ASP A 18 13.03 -11.69 19.04
CA ASP A 18 13.50 -11.93 17.68
C ASP A 18 13.51 -13.44 17.41
N VAL A 19 12.59 -13.89 16.55
CA VAL A 19 12.38 -15.32 16.23
C VAL A 19 13.35 -15.86 15.18
N LEU A 20 14.23 -15.03 14.63
CA LEU A 20 15.28 -15.43 13.69
C LEU A 20 16.63 -15.69 14.39
N LYS A 21 16.64 -15.73 15.74
CA LYS A 21 17.82 -16.11 16.53
C LYS A 21 17.61 -17.46 17.17
N ASN A 22 18.66 -18.26 17.15
CA ASN A 22 18.77 -19.50 17.90
C ASN A 22 18.78 -19.25 19.42
N ASN A 23 18.65 -20.31 20.21
CA ASN A 23 18.69 -20.22 21.67
C ASN A 23 20.03 -19.69 22.23
N ASP A 24 21.12 -19.78 21.47
CA ASP A 24 22.45 -19.24 21.78
C ASP A 24 22.62 -17.79 21.30
N GLY A 25 21.60 -17.19 20.68
CA GLY A 25 21.61 -15.82 20.17
C GLY A 25 22.20 -15.68 18.76
N THR A 26 22.66 -16.77 18.13
CA THR A 26 23.15 -16.74 16.75
C THR A 26 22.00 -16.55 15.75
N PRO A 27 22.15 -15.67 14.72
CA PRO A 27 21.12 -15.52 13.70
C PRO A 27 21.02 -16.79 12.82
N LEU A 28 19.82 -17.09 12.35
CA LEU A 28 19.58 -18.10 11.32
C LEU A 28 20.23 -17.69 9.99
N ASP A 29 20.53 -18.65 9.14
CA ASP A 29 20.92 -18.32 7.79
C ASP A 29 19.75 -17.71 6.98
N ALA A 30 20.04 -17.03 5.86
CA ALA A 30 19.03 -16.30 5.08
C ALA A 30 17.92 -17.23 4.56
N SER A 31 18.24 -18.45 4.16
CA SER A 31 17.27 -19.41 3.63
C SER A 31 16.34 -19.94 4.73
N GLU A 32 16.92 -20.27 5.89
CA GLU A 32 16.16 -20.68 7.07
C GLU A 32 15.26 -19.53 7.58
N ALA A 33 15.79 -18.32 7.65
CA ALA A 33 15.04 -17.15 8.07
C ALA A 33 13.82 -16.87 7.17
N ILE A 34 14.00 -16.95 5.84
CA ILE A 34 12.89 -16.80 4.88
C ILE A 34 11.84 -17.90 5.09
N GLU A 35 12.25 -19.14 5.29
CA GLU A 35 11.30 -20.25 5.48
C GLU A 35 10.52 -20.14 6.80
N VAL A 36 11.17 -19.69 7.87
CA VAL A 36 10.53 -19.40 9.16
C VAL A 36 9.44 -18.33 8.98
N VAL A 37 9.78 -17.20 8.31
CA VAL A 37 8.78 -16.15 8.05
C VAL A 37 7.66 -16.68 7.17
N ARG A 38 7.98 -17.35 6.06
CA ARG A 38 6.99 -17.89 5.11
C ARG A 38 6.00 -18.83 5.80
N THR A 39 6.48 -19.75 6.62
CA THR A 39 5.65 -20.71 7.33
C THR A 39 4.74 -20.02 8.32
N GLN A 40 5.29 -19.18 9.21
CA GLN A 40 4.50 -18.52 10.24
C GLN A 40 3.54 -17.48 9.68
N PHE A 41 3.93 -16.79 8.62
CA PHE A 41 3.06 -15.86 7.91
C PHE A 41 1.95 -16.61 7.15
N GLY A 42 2.27 -17.72 6.50
CA GLY A 42 1.30 -18.60 5.85
C GLY A 42 0.21 -19.07 6.81
N ASP A 43 0.58 -19.46 8.03
CA ASP A 43 -0.36 -19.84 9.09
C ASP A 43 -1.23 -18.64 9.52
N ALA A 44 -0.63 -17.44 9.61
CA ALA A 44 -1.35 -16.24 9.98
C ALA A 44 -2.37 -15.79 8.92
N LEU A 45 -2.18 -16.14 7.65
CA LEU A 45 -3.15 -15.86 6.58
C LEU A 45 -4.44 -16.70 6.70
N ASN A 46 -4.41 -17.83 7.41
CA ASN A 46 -5.56 -18.71 7.63
C ASN A 46 -6.44 -18.27 8.79
N VAL A 47 -6.52 -16.98 9.06
CA VAL A 47 -7.41 -16.37 10.06
C VAL A 47 -8.79 -16.09 9.46
N ARG A 48 -9.80 -15.95 10.29
CA ARG A 48 -11.17 -15.65 9.85
C ARG A 48 -11.23 -14.31 9.11
N ASN A 49 -10.71 -13.24 9.71
CA ASN A 49 -10.82 -11.88 9.20
C ASN A 49 -9.43 -11.37 8.79
N LEU A 50 -9.12 -11.47 7.50
CA LEU A 50 -7.83 -11.06 6.94
C LEU A 50 -7.97 -9.73 6.21
N SER A 51 -7.15 -8.77 6.59
CA SER A 51 -7.05 -7.47 5.93
C SER A 51 -5.59 -7.14 5.63
N PHE A 52 -5.35 -6.53 4.48
CA PHE A 52 -4.07 -5.92 4.11
C PHE A 52 -4.23 -4.40 4.10
N LEU A 53 -3.16 -3.69 4.43
CA LEU A 53 -3.02 -2.25 4.24
C LEU A 53 -1.75 -1.96 3.45
N PHE A 54 -1.92 -1.54 2.20
CA PHE A 54 -0.82 -1.16 1.31
C PHE A 54 -0.57 0.34 1.35
N GLY A 55 0.67 0.71 1.58
CA GLY A 55 1.14 2.08 1.45
C GLY A 55 1.96 2.31 0.17
N SER A 56 2.51 3.51 0.03
CA SER A 56 3.25 3.95 -1.17
C SER A 56 4.44 3.06 -1.53
N GLY A 57 5.05 2.38 -0.56
CA GLY A 57 6.12 1.43 -0.80
C GLY A 57 5.74 0.22 -1.66
N CYS A 58 4.44 -0.12 -1.74
CA CYS A 58 3.99 -1.20 -2.63
C CYS A 58 4.01 -0.82 -4.10
N SER A 59 3.86 0.47 -4.42
CA SER A 59 3.82 0.97 -5.80
C SER A 59 5.17 1.50 -6.29
N SER A 60 6.19 1.53 -5.43
CA SER A 60 7.56 1.92 -5.77
C SER A 60 8.43 0.69 -6.01
N TYR A 61 9.25 0.74 -7.04
CA TYR A 61 10.24 -0.31 -7.33
C TYR A 61 11.46 0.31 -7.98
N ARG A 62 12.58 0.30 -7.28
CA ARG A 62 13.85 0.84 -7.79
C ARG A 62 14.76 -0.28 -8.28
N LYS A 63 15.31 -0.07 -9.47
CA LYS A 63 16.31 -0.94 -10.08
C LYS A 63 17.36 -0.08 -10.76
N ASP A 64 18.64 -0.33 -10.47
CA ASP A 64 19.78 0.38 -11.06
C ASP A 64 19.59 1.92 -11.03
N ASP A 65 19.20 2.44 -9.85
CA ASP A 65 18.87 3.85 -9.60
C ASP A 65 17.65 4.42 -10.35
N ALA A 66 16.98 3.63 -11.20
CA ALA A 66 15.77 4.01 -11.87
C ALA A 66 14.52 3.61 -11.05
N GLU A 67 13.53 4.50 -10.97
CA GLU A 67 12.21 4.19 -10.44
C GLU A 67 11.34 3.62 -11.57
N LEU A 68 10.93 2.36 -11.45
CA LEU A 68 10.06 1.67 -12.42
C LEU A 68 8.58 1.78 -12.06
N GLY A 69 8.28 2.06 -10.81
CA GLY A 69 6.95 2.28 -10.29
C GLY A 69 6.63 3.76 -10.07
N ILE A 70 5.93 4.02 -8.97
CA ILE A 70 5.58 5.37 -8.53
C ILE A 70 6.48 5.72 -7.34
N PRO A 71 7.22 6.84 -7.39
CA PRO A 71 8.09 7.22 -6.29
C PRO A 71 7.29 7.42 -5.00
N THR A 72 7.90 7.03 -3.88
CA THR A 72 7.31 7.32 -2.57
C THR A 72 7.27 8.82 -2.27
N MET A 73 6.56 9.23 -1.23
CA MET A 73 6.29 10.65 -0.94
C MET A 73 7.54 11.52 -0.84
N ARG A 74 8.62 11.06 -0.18
CA ARG A 74 9.82 11.88 -0.01
C ARG A 74 10.55 12.19 -1.32
N PRO A 75 10.90 11.22 -2.20
CA PRO A 75 11.47 11.51 -3.51
C PRO A 75 10.56 12.41 -4.36
N MET A 76 9.25 12.17 -4.34
CA MET A 76 8.25 12.96 -5.07
C MET A 76 8.25 14.42 -4.60
N ALA A 77 8.19 14.64 -3.28
CA ALA A 77 8.23 15.96 -2.68
C ALA A 77 9.53 16.69 -2.99
N LYS A 78 10.66 16.00 -2.83
CA LYS A 78 11.99 16.56 -3.10
C LYS A 78 12.10 17.03 -4.55
N THR A 79 11.75 16.18 -5.51
CA THR A 79 11.78 16.53 -6.94
C THR A 79 10.90 17.75 -7.26
N PHE A 80 9.71 17.83 -6.69
CA PHE A 80 8.80 18.94 -6.91
C PHE A 80 9.31 20.25 -6.30
N ILE A 81 9.79 20.21 -5.07
CA ILE A 81 10.16 21.40 -4.30
C ILE A 81 11.55 21.92 -4.67
N GLU A 82 12.53 21.06 -4.96
CA GLU A 82 13.88 21.51 -5.35
C GLU A 82 13.90 22.12 -6.75
N THR A 83 12.95 21.77 -7.60
CA THR A 83 12.82 22.38 -8.93
C THR A 83 12.08 23.72 -8.83
N ILE A 84 12.74 24.81 -9.25
CA ILE A 84 12.13 26.14 -9.27
C ILE A 84 11.52 26.41 -10.65
N GLY A 85 10.24 26.77 -10.68
CA GLY A 85 9.56 27.18 -11.91
C GLY A 85 10.15 28.47 -12.47
N LYS A 86 10.39 28.52 -13.76
CA LYS A 86 10.91 29.72 -14.44
C LYS A 86 9.90 30.85 -14.51
N THR A 87 8.61 30.51 -14.56
CA THR A 87 7.47 31.42 -14.60
C THR A 87 6.34 30.87 -13.72
N ASP A 88 5.34 31.70 -13.45
CA ASP A 88 4.17 31.28 -12.67
C ASP A 88 3.30 30.22 -13.40
N ASP A 89 3.42 30.11 -14.72
CA ASP A 89 2.75 29.06 -15.51
C ASP A 89 3.56 27.74 -15.56
N ALA A 90 4.78 27.72 -15.04
CA ALA A 90 5.59 26.52 -14.98
C ALA A 90 4.96 25.44 -14.08
N PRO A 91 5.21 24.14 -14.32
CA PRO A 91 4.66 23.06 -13.53
C PRO A 91 5.15 23.03 -12.07
N HIS A 92 6.27 23.70 -11.77
CA HIS A 92 6.84 23.83 -10.44
C HIS A 92 6.61 25.23 -9.86
N ILE A 93 6.74 25.37 -8.54
CA ILE A 93 6.54 26.63 -7.84
C ILE A 93 7.62 27.63 -8.28
N SER A 94 7.22 28.81 -8.78
CA SER A 94 8.14 29.85 -9.21
C SER A 94 8.78 30.59 -8.03
N ALA A 95 9.83 31.36 -8.29
CA ALA A 95 10.46 32.21 -7.28
C ALA A 95 9.48 33.26 -6.73
N THR A 96 8.64 33.85 -7.58
CA THR A 96 7.60 34.83 -7.21
C THR A 96 6.56 34.22 -6.28
N GLU A 97 6.07 33.02 -6.61
CA GLU A 97 5.09 32.30 -5.78
C GLU A 97 5.70 31.94 -4.43
N ARG A 98 6.94 31.48 -4.38
CA ARG A 98 7.65 31.17 -3.12
C ARG A 98 7.79 32.40 -2.23
N GLU A 99 8.15 33.54 -2.80
CA GLU A 99 8.27 34.80 -2.06
C GLU A 99 6.91 35.24 -1.51
N THR A 100 5.85 35.16 -2.31
CA THR A 100 4.48 35.48 -1.87
C THR A 100 4.04 34.57 -0.71
N LEU A 101 4.26 33.27 -0.80
CA LEU A 101 3.92 32.29 0.25
C LEU A 101 4.72 32.58 1.53
N LYS A 102 6.00 32.95 1.40
CA LYS A 102 6.84 33.30 2.55
C LYS A 102 6.41 34.60 3.19
N GLN A 103 6.20 35.65 2.41
CA GLN A 103 5.91 37.00 2.91
C GLN A 103 4.53 37.07 3.58
N TRP A 104 3.51 36.46 2.98
CA TRP A 104 2.13 36.57 3.45
C TRP A 104 1.68 35.48 4.43
N LEU A 105 2.24 34.28 4.28
CA LEU A 105 1.84 33.10 5.05
C LEU A 105 2.94 32.58 5.99
N GLY A 106 4.16 33.13 5.91
CA GLY A 106 5.31 32.58 6.63
C GLY A 106 5.67 31.15 6.17
N LEU A 107 5.24 30.73 4.98
CA LEU A 107 5.49 29.40 4.46
C LEU A 107 6.82 29.37 3.69
N GLU A 108 7.83 28.78 4.29
CA GLU A 108 9.10 28.51 3.63
C GLU A 108 9.04 27.15 2.91
N VAL A 109 8.67 27.17 1.63
CA VAL A 109 8.42 25.96 0.82
C VAL A 109 9.61 25.00 0.81
N GLY A 110 10.85 25.51 0.89
CA GLY A 110 12.07 24.69 0.96
C GLY A 110 12.38 24.07 2.33
N ALA A 111 11.56 24.32 3.35
CA ALA A 111 11.77 23.71 4.66
C ALA A 111 11.64 22.19 4.63
N THR A 112 12.47 21.49 5.42
CA THR A 112 12.54 20.01 5.46
C THR A 112 11.17 19.34 5.63
N LYS A 113 10.29 19.94 6.45
CA LYS A 113 8.94 19.41 6.65
C LYS A 113 8.10 19.29 5.37
N PHE A 114 8.41 20.11 4.35
CA PHE A 114 7.72 20.10 3.05
C PHE A 114 8.50 19.33 1.99
N THR A 115 9.83 19.37 2.01
CA THR A 115 10.67 18.60 1.08
C THR A 115 10.58 17.10 1.34
N ASP A 116 10.17 16.70 2.53
CA ASP A 116 9.95 15.29 2.87
C ASP A 116 8.49 14.83 2.65
N ASN A 117 7.55 15.78 2.58
CA ASN A 117 6.13 15.43 2.49
C ASN A 117 5.29 16.54 1.85
N LEU A 118 4.82 16.31 0.60
CA LEU A 118 3.91 17.21 -0.12
C LEU A 118 2.55 17.33 0.57
N GLU A 119 2.12 16.31 1.29
CA GLU A 119 0.86 16.37 1.99
C GLU A 119 0.86 17.48 3.04
N ARG A 120 1.97 17.66 3.75
CA ARG A 120 2.12 18.78 4.73
C ARG A 120 2.09 20.14 4.05
N LEU A 121 2.66 20.24 2.85
CA LEU A 121 2.56 21.48 2.07
C LEU A 121 1.10 21.76 1.68
N MET A 122 0.40 20.74 1.20
CA MET A 122 -1.02 20.85 0.84
C MET A 122 -1.89 21.24 2.04
N GLU A 123 -1.63 20.66 3.21
CA GLU A 123 -2.31 21.02 4.46
C GLU A 123 -2.16 22.50 4.78
N ALA A 124 -0.95 23.03 4.71
CA ALA A 124 -0.70 24.44 4.94
C ALA A 124 -1.40 25.34 3.90
N LEU A 125 -1.37 24.94 2.63
CA LEU A 125 -2.01 25.67 1.52
C LEU A 125 -3.55 25.69 1.64
N TYR A 126 -4.17 24.54 1.96
CA TYR A 126 -5.63 24.51 2.18
C TYR A 126 -6.05 25.29 3.43
N GLY A 127 -5.24 25.27 4.49
CA GLY A 127 -5.45 26.15 5.64
C GLY A 127 -5.41 27.62 5.28
N ALA A 128 -4.43 28.04 4.47
CA ALA A 128 -4.35 29.39 3.94
C ALA A 128 -5.53 29.73 3.03
N ARG A 129 -5.91 28.81 2.12
CA ARG A 129 -7.09 28.98 1.26
C ARG A 129 -8.35 29.26 2.06
N PHE A 130 -8.59 28.51 3.11
CA PHE A 130 -9.75 28.72 3.99
C PHE A 130 -9.75 30.10 4.65
N VAL A 131 -8.57 30.60 5.08
CA VAL A 131 -8.43 31.92 5.71
C VAL A 131 -8.72 33.05 4.72
N TYR A 132 -8.30 32.89 3.46
CA TYR A 132 -8.43 33.92 2.42
C TYR A 132 -9.66 33.74 1.54
N ASP A 133 -10.51 32.75 1.78
CA ASP A 133 -11.74 32.52 1.02
C ASP A 133 -12.71 33.70 1.18
N GLY A 134 -13.24 34.17 0.05
CA GLY A 134 -14.20 35.29 0.02
C GLY A 134 -13.61 36.67 0.31
N THR A 135 -12.29 36.83 0.47
CA THR A 135 -11.68 38.15 0.69
C THR A 135 -11.85 39.06 -0.53
N GLN A 136 -12.17 40.34 -0.25
CA GLN A 136 -12.37 41.37 -1.29
C GLN A 136 -11.16 42.34 -1.41
N GLU A 137 -10.22 42.31 -0.45
CA GLU A 137 -9.02 43.16 -0.49
C GLU A 137 -8.04 42.69 -1.55
N GLU A 138 -7.44 43.60 -2.32
CA GLU A 138 -6.56 43.25 -3.48
C GLU A 138 -5.34 42.40 -3.08
N GLY A 139 -4.66 42.74 -1.99
CA GLY A 139 -3.51 41.99 -1.51
C GLY A 139 -3.85 40.54 -1.13
N PRO A 140 -4.76 40.32 -0.17
CA PRO A 140 -5.24 38.99 0.20
C PRO A 140 -5.83 38.19 -0.98
N LYS A 141 -6.56 38.84 -1.91
CA LYS A 141 -7.09 38.22 -3.11
C LYS A 141 -5.97 37.70 -4.05
N SER A 142 -4.88 38.47 -4.17
CA SER A 142 -3.70 38.02 -4.92
C SER A 142 -3.05 36.79 -4.25
N VAL A 143 -2.97 36.74 -2.92
CA VAL A 143 -2.47 35.60 -2.15
C VAL A 143 -3.33 34.35 -2.37
N ALA A 144 -4.66 34.49 -2.30
CA ALA A 144 -5.59 33.40 -2.59
C ALA A 144 -5.36 32.79 -3.98
N ALA A 145 -5.18 33.63 -5.00
CA ALA A 145 -4.89 33.17 -6.36
C ALA A 145 -3.55 32.40 -6.47
N VAL A 146 -2.52 32.84 -5.75
CA VAL A 146 -1.23 32.13 -5.69
C VAL A 146 -1.41 30.78 -4.98
N VAL A 147 -2.11 30.74 -3.87
CA VAL A 147 -2.39 29.49 -3.12
C VAL A 147 -3.12 28.49 -4.00
N ASP A 148 -4.19 28.90 -4.69
CA ASP A 148 -4.96 28.02 -5.59
C ASP A 148 -4.10 27.50 -6.73
N ARG A 149 -3.26 28.35 -7.34
CA ARG A 149 -2.35 27.93 -8.40
C ARG A 149 -1.32 26.90 -7.90
N VAL A 150 -0.74 27.11 -6.72
CA VAL A 150 0.24 26.17 -6.16
C VAL A 150 -0.42 24.86 -5.75
N ILE A 151 -1.64 24.86 -5.20
CA ILE A 151 -2.45 23.67 -4.97
C ILE A 151 -2.63 22.89 -6.29
N GLY A 152 -3.00 23.58 -7.37
CA GLY A 152 -3.14 22.96 -8.68
C GLY A 152 -1.85 22.33 -9.21
N LYS A 153 -0.70 22.98 -9.01
CA LYS A 153 0.62 22.44 -9.38
C LYS A 153 0.98 21.19 -8.61
N VAL A 154 0.80 21.18 -7.29
CA VAL A 154 1.07 19.98 -6.47
C VAL A 154 0.15 18.84 -6.86
N SER A 155 -1.15 19.12 -7.04
CA SER A 155 -2.15 18.13 -7.46
C SER A 155 -1.77 17.50 -8.82
N LYS A 156 -1.36 18.36 -9.77
CA LYS A 156 -0.91 17.88 -11.08
C LYS A 156 0.36 17.06 -11.00
N HIS A 157 1.32 17.45 -10.17
CA HIS A 157 2.56 16.70 -9.99
C HIS A 157 2.31 15.29 -9.43
N ILE A 158 1.44 15.18 -8.43
CA ILE A 158 1.03 13.86 -7.88
C ILE A 158 0.34 13.02 -8.97
N LEU A 159 -0.58 13.62 -9.73
CA LEU A 159 -1.25 12.95 -10.84
C LEU A 159 -0.25 12.47 -11.89
N ASP A 160 0.64 13.36 -12.33
CA ASP A 160 1.67 13.04 -13.31
C ASP A 160 2.57 11.90 -12.79
N SER A 161 2.92 11.89 -11.53
CA SER A 161 3.68 10.81 -10.90
C SER A 161 2.93 9.46 -10.89
N CYS A 162 1.60 9.49 -10.78
CA CYS A 162 0.75 8.30 -10.80
C CYS A 162 0.35 7.83 -12.21
N THR A 163 0.62 8.64 -13.25
CA THR A 163 0.19 8.33 -14.64
C THR A 163 1.34 8.29 -15.63
N LYS A 164 2.51 8.80 -15.27
CA LYS A 164 3.70 8.86 -16.13
C LYS A 164 4.86 8.13 -15.45
N GLY A 165 5.72 7.53 -16.23
CA GLY A 165 6.88 6.79 -15.73
C GLY A 165 7.14 5.54 -16.57
N ALA A 166 8.03 4.67 -16.12
CA ALA A 166 8.37 3.43 -16.81
C ALA A 166 7.13 2.55 -17.01
N PHE A 167 6.28 2.41 -15.97
CA PHE A 167 5.05 1.62 -16.04
C PHE A 167 4.04 2.13 -17.08
N ALA A 168 3.99 3.44 -17.32
CA ALA A 168 3.15 4.02 -18.37
C ALA A 168 3.70 3.77 -19.77
N ASN A 169 5.00 3.51 -19.89
CA ASN A 169 5.71 3.23 -21.13
C ASN A 169 5.89 1.71 -21.37
N GLY A 170 5.14 0.87 -20.66
CA GLY A 170 5.10 -0.56 -20.89
C GLY A 170 5.95 -1.41 -19.95
N ASP A 171 6.59 -0.83 -18.92
CA ASP A 171 7.21 -1.62 -17.86
C ASP A 171 6.12 -2.25 -16.99
N GLU A 172 6.14 -3.56 -16.87
CA GLU A 172 5.13 -4.32 -16.12
C GLU A 172 5.64 -4.83 -14.77
N THR A 173 6.83 -4.43 -14.35
CA THR A 173 7.48 -4.96 -13.14
C THR A 173 6.57 -4.84 -11.92
N VAL A 174 6.11 -3.63 -11.58
CA VAL A 174 5.25 -3.42 -10.41
C VAL A 174 3.89 -4.09 -10.59
N LEU A 175 3.28 -3.98 -11.78
CA LEU A 175 2.00 -4.61 -12.05
C LEU A 175 2.06 -6.14 -11.92
N SER A 176 3.16 -6.76 -12.34
CA SER A 176 3.39 -8.21 -12.21
C SER A 176 3.50 -8.64 -10.74
N LEU A 177 4.07 -7.81 -9.88
CA LEU A 177 4.10 -8.06 -8.44
C LEU A 177 2.69 -8.07 -7.83
N TYR A 178 1.85 -7.09 -8.17
CA TYR A 178 0.45 -7.07 -7.75
C TYR A 178 -0.33 -8.28 -8.28
N GLN A 179 -0.12 -8.66 -9.55
CA GLN A 179 -0.73 -9.86 -10.12
C GLN A 179 -0.33 -11.13 -9.36
N SER A 180 0.96 -11.26 -9.02
CA SER A 180 1.49 -12.39 -8.25
C SER A 180 0.91 -12.42 -6.83
N PHE A 181 0.81 -11.26 -6.17
CA PHE A 181 0.17 -11.13 -4.86
C PHE A 181 -1.28 -11.65 -4.89
N TYR A 182 -2.10 -11.13 -5.80
CA TYR A 182 -3.50 -11.54 -5.90
C TYR A 182 -3.65 -13.00 -6.29
N GLN A 183 -2.80 -13.50 -7.18
CA GLN A 183 -2.79 -14.92 -7.54
C GLN A 183 -2.51 -15.81 -6.32
N LYS A 184 -1.52 -15.46 -5.51
CA LYS A 184 -1.18 -16.21 -4.29
C LYS A 184 -2.29 -16.13 -3.25
N LEU A 185 -2.97 -14.98 -3.12
CA LEU A 185 -4.06 -14.78 -2.18
C LEU A 185 -5.30 -15.64 -2.52
N GLN A 186 -5.52 -15.99 -3.78
CA GLN A 186 -6.61 -16.89 -4.20
C GLN A 186 -6.49 -18.31 -3.66
N TYR A 187 -5.29 -18.75 -3.27
CA TYR A 187 -5.07 -20.08 -2.68
C TYR A 187 -5.33 -20.15 -1.17
N ARG A 188 -5.86 -19.08 -0.60
CA ARG A 188 -6.37 -19.10 0.77
C ARG A 188 -7.56 -20.05 0.89
N ASP A 189 -7.75 -20.65 2.07
CA ASP A 189 -8.85 -21.59 2.32
C ASP A 189 -10.20 -20.97 1.94
N ARG A 190 -10.92 -21.69 1.10
CA ARG A 190 -12.22 -21.27 0.52
C ARG A 190 -13.33 -21.17 1.54
N SER A 191 -13.23 -21.89 2.66
CA SER A 191 -14.22 -21.83 3.75
C SER A 191 -14.13 -20.52 4.56
N LEU A 192 -13.04 -19.76 4.43
CA LEU A 192 -12.83 -18.52 5.16
C LEU A 192 -13.50 -17.34 4.45
N PRO A 193 -13.91 -16.29 5.19
CA PRO A 193 -14.44 -15.05 4.62
C PRO A 193 -13.46 -14.41 3.63
N ARG A 194 -13.99 -13.65 2.68
CA ARG A 194 -13.18 -12.99 1.64
C ARG A 194 -12.24 -11.96 2.24
N PRO A 195 -10.97 -11.88 1.77
CA PRO A 195 -10.00 -10.93 2.29
C PRO A 195 -10.31 -9.50 1.85
N TRP A 196 -9.85 -8.56 2.64
CA TRP A 196 -9.88 -7.14 2.35
C TRP A 196 -8.48 -6.62 2.02
N VAL A 197 -8.38 -5.80 0.99
CA VAL A 197 -7.19 -5.03 0.69
C VAL A 197 -7.54 -3.55 0.82
N PHE A 198 -6.95 -2.89 1.80
CA PHE A 198 -7.02 -1.45 1.94
C PHE A 198 -5.73 -0.83 1.40
N THR A 199 -5.82 0.36 0.84
CA THR A 199 -4.65 1.08 0.38
C THR A 199 -4.79 2.58 0.58
N THR A 200 -3.68 3.23 0.87
CA THR A 200 -3.56 4.69 0.84
C THR A 200 -3.12 5.21 -0.54
N ASN A 201 -2.80 4.32 -1.47
CA ASN A 201 -2.29 4.69 -2.79
C ASN A 201 -3.42 5.13 -3.73
N TYR A 202 -3.14 6.16 -4.50
CA TYR A 202 -4.07 6.73 -5.49
C TYR A 202 -4.07 5.98 -6.83
N ASP A 203 -3.00 5.22 -7.10
CA ASP A 203 -2.78 4.52 -8.37
C ASP A 203 -3.80 3.39 -8.61
N LEU A 204 -3.71 2.77 -9.78
CA LEU A 204 -4.61 1.70 -10.24
C LEU A 204 -3.91 0.33 -10.35
N PHE A 205 -2.79 0.10 -9.67
CA PHE A 205 -2.11 -1.20 -9.77
C PHE A 205 -2.94 -2.34 -9.19
N ASN A 206 -3.69 -2.11 -8.10
CA ASN A 206 -4.58 -3.10 -7.53
C ASN A 206 -5.67 -3.52 -8.52
N GLU A 207 -6.40 -2.54 -9.06
CA GLU A 207 -7.50 -2.76 -9.99
C GLU A 207 -7.02 -3.44 -11.28
N ARG A 208 -5.96 -2.89 -11.90
CA ARG A 208 -5.37 -3.45 -13.14
C ARG A 208 -4.84 -4.87 -12.95
N ALA A 209 -4.27 -5.19 -11.80
CA ALA A 209 -3.78 -6.53 -11.50
C ALA A 209 -4.93 -7.53 -11.41
N MET A 210 -6.02 -7.16 -10.72
CA MET A 210 -7.21 -8.01 -10.60
C MET A 210 -7.93 -8.16 -11.95
N ASP A 211 -8.10 -7.08 -12.72
CA ASP A 211 -8.71 -7.10 -14.04
C ASP A 211 -7.94 -8.03 -14.99
N ARG A 212 -6.61 -7.90 -15.07
CA ARG A 212 -5.77 -8.76 -15.93
C ARG A 212 -5.78 -10.23 -15.53
N ARG A 213 -6.05 -10.52 -14.26
CA ARG A 213 -6.15 -11.88 -13.73
C ARG A 213 -7.59 -12.39 -13.70
N SER A 214 -8.56 -11.60 -14.18
CA SER A 214 -9.99 -11.92 -14.12
C SER A 214 -10.45 -12.26 -12.69
N ILE A 215 -9.90 -11.55 -11.70
CA ILE A 215 -10.27 -11.70 -10.30
C ILE A 215 -11.40 -10.70 -10.00
N PRO A 216 -12.60 -11.16 -9.68
CA PRO A 216 -13.69 -10.27 -9.35
C PRO A 216 -13.45 -9.58 -8.02
N TYR A 217 -13.74 -8.28 -7.96
CA TYR A 217 -13.57 -7.48 -6.76
C TYR A 217 -14.70 -6.46 -6.57
N CYS A 218 -14.83 -5.97 -5.35
CA CYS A 218 -15.71 -4.85 -5.01
C CYS A 218 -14.87 -3.71 -4.43
N ASN A 219 -14.97 -2.54 -5.04
CA ASN A 219 -14.32 -1.31 -4.56
C ASN A 219 -15.32 -0.24 -4.07
N GLY A 220 -16.57 -0.65 -3.81
CA GLY A 220 -17.63 0.25 -3.36
C GLY A 220 -18.40 0.96 -4.48
N PHE A 221 -18.09 0.69 -5.75
CA PHE A 221 -18.80 1.28 -6.88
C PHE A 221 -19.82 0.30 -7.47
N SER A 222 -21.00 0.82 -7.80
CA SER A 222 -22.09 0.12 -8.49
C SER A 222 -22.28 0.67 -9.90
N GLY A 223 -22.89 -0.13 -10.77
CA GLY A 223 -23.09 0.21 -12.18
C GLY A 223 -22.00 -0.40 -13.07
N VAL A 224 -22.27 -0.46 -14.36
CA VAL A 224 -21.36 -0.99 -15.39
C VAL A 224 -20.89 0.12 -16.33
N VAL A 225 -21.79 0.97 -16.77
CA VAL A 225 -21.50 2.09 -17.67
C VAL A 225 -21.20 3.36 -16.87
N GLU A 226 -22.08 3.70 -15.94
CA GLU A 226 -21.87 4.78 -15.00
C GLU A 226 -21.64 4.18 -13.62
N ARG A 227 -20.40 4.19 -13.18
CA ARG A 227 -20.03 3.65 -11.88
C ARG A 227 -20.05 4.75 -10.83
N ARG A 228 -20.94 4.59 -9.83
CA ARG A 228 -21.11 5.53 -8.72
C ARG A 228 -20.80 4.85 -7.39
N PHE A 229 -20.19 5.60 -6.50
CA PHE A 229 -19.86 5.08 -5.17
C PHE A 229 -21.14 4.81 -4.38
N ASN A 230 -21.25 3.58 -3.90
CA ASN A 230 -22.37 3.12 -3.07
C ASN A 230 -21.81 2.19 -1.98
N PRO A 231 -21.71 2.63 -0.72
CA PRO A 231 -21.13 1.83 0.36
C PRO A 231 -21.89 0.52 0.62
N ALA A 232 -23.16 0.41 0.21
CA ALA A 232 -23.90 -0.84 0.33
C ALA A 232 -23.26 -1.98 -0.48
N MET A 233 -22.48 -1.68 -1.51
CA MET A 233 -21.76 -2.69 -2.31
C MET A 233 -20.80 -3.55 -1.48
N PHE A 234 -20.25 -3.03 -0.40
CA PHE A 234 -19.39 -3.79 0.51
C PHE A 234 -20.14 -4.87 1.33
N ARG A 235 -21.46 -4.90 1.24
CA ARG A 235 -22.32 -5.94 1.84
C ARG A 235 -22.70 -7.03 0.84
N TYR A 236 -22.39 -6.85 -0.46
CA TYR A 236 -22.67 -7.82 -1.50
C TYR A 236 -21.46 -8.71 -1.76
N SER A 237 -21.73 -9.92 -2.20
CA SER A 237 -20.75 -10.89 -2.68
C SER A 237 -21.23 -11.47 -4.00
N LEU A 238 -20.30 -11.91 -4.82
CA LEU A 238 -20.64 -12.65 -6.03
C LEU A 238 -20.97 -14.11 -5.68
N ALA A 239 -21.97 -14.65 -6.34
CA ALA A 239 -22.33 -16.05 -6.25
C ALA A 239 -22.50 -16.66 -7.64
N GLU A 240 -21.99 -17.86 -7.82
CA GLU A 240 -22.21 -18.67 -9.01
C GLU A 240 -23.40 -19.62 -8.82
N GLN A 241 -24.13 -19.85 -9.88
CA GLN A 241 -25.25 -20.79 -9.88
C GLN A 241 -24.72 -22.18 -10.22
N LEU A 242 -24.69 -23.06 -9.24
CA LEU A 242 -24.17 -24.43 -9.41
C LEU A 242 -25.16 -25.34 -10.11
N ASP A 243 -26.49 -25.13 -9.90
CA ASP A 243 -27.55 -25.94 -10.48
C ASP A 243 -28.77 -25.04 -10.72
N ILE A 244 -29.16 -24.94 -12.00
CA ILE A 244 -30.31 -24.13 -12.43
C ILE A 244 -31.61 -24.71 -11.90
N SER A 245 -31.72 -26.05 -11.86
CA SER A 245 -32.96 -26.75 -11.48
C SER A 245 -33.25 -26.67 -9.98
N ASN A 246 -32.20 -26.69 -9.16
CA ASN A 246 -32.32 -26.73 -7.70
C ASN A 246 -32.04 -25.38 -7.03
N ARG A 247 -31.81 -24.30 -7.78
CA ARG A 247 -31.42 -22.96 -7.26
C ARG A 247 -30.27 -22.99 -6.26
N LYS A 248 -29.29 -23.87 -6.49
CA LYS A 248 -28.08 -23.95 -5.66
C LYS A 248 -27.10 -22.88 -6.08
N TRP A 249 -26.70 -22.09 -5.12
CA TRP A 249 -25.73 -20.99 -5.29
C TRP A 249 -24.52 -21.24 -4.40
N SER A 250 -23.34 -20.89 -4.89
CA SER A 250 -22.12 -20.86 -4.10
C SER A 250 -21.46 -19.50 -4.23
N ALA A 251 -20.93 -18.97 -3.14
CA ALA A 251 -20.14 -17.74 -3.20
C ALA A 251 -18.88 -17.97 -4.03
N VAL A 252 -18.56 -17.02 -4.91
CA VAL A 252 -17.32 -17.04 -5.71
C VAL A 252 -16.12 -16.92 -4.78
N ASP A 253 -15.21 -17.88 -4.84
CA ASP A 253 -14.10 -18.02 -3.89
C ASP A 253 -13.01 -16.97 -4.08
N SER A 254 -12.75 -16.57 -5.31
CA SER A 254 -11.68 -15.63 -5.67
C SER A 254 -12.03 -14.15 -5.50
N PHE A 255 -13.10 -13.82 -4.79
CA PHE A 255 -13.60 -12.45 -4.65
C PHE A 255 -12.78 -11.65 -3.62
N ILE A 256 -12.47 -10.38 -3.93
CA ILE A 256 -11.67 -9.47 -3.10
C ILE A 256 -12.48 -8.19 -2.82
N TYR A 257 -12.37 -7.66 -1.60
CA TYR A 257 -12.82 -6.30 -1.29
C TYR A 257 -11.64 -5.35 -1.31
N LEU A 258 -11.76 -4.24 -2.07
CA LEU A 258 -10.74 -3.20 -2.20
C LEU A 258 -11.24 -1.88 -1.61
N GLY A 259 -10.56 -1.35 -0.60
CA GLY A 259 -10.85 -0.06 0.02
C GLY A 259 -9.73 0.95 -0.22
N LYS A 260 -9.95 1.98 -1.04
CA LYS A 260 -8.97 3.06 -1.28
C LYS A 260 -9.23 4.21 -0.31
N LEU A 261 -8.50 4.21 0.82
CA LEU A 261 -8.74 5.11 1.94
C LEU A 261 -8.50 6.59 1.61
N HIS A 262 -7.65 6.88 0.63
CA HIS A 262 -7.29 8.23 0.23
C HIS A 262 -7.84 8.63 -1.16
N GLY A 263 -8.76 7.83 -1.71
CA GLY A 263 -9.32 8.08 -3.04
C GLY A 263 -8.49 7.48 -4.17
N SER A 264 -8.77 7.91 -5.39
CA SER A 264 -8.16 7.35 -6.60
C SER A 264 -8.02 8.39 -7.70
N ILE A 265 -7.01 8.21 -8.55
CA ILE A 265 -6.77 9.10 -9.70
C ILE A 265 -7.88 9.06 -10.76
N ASN A 266 -8.75 8.06 -10.74
CA ASN A 266 -9.89 7.92 -11.65
C ASN A 266 -11.25 8.22 -10.99
N TRP A 267 -11.27 8.71 -9.76
CA TRP A 267 -12.51 9.14 -9.11
C TRP A 267 -12.71 10.63 -9.30
N ILE A 268 -13.94 11.01 -9.67
CA ILE A 268 -14.33 12.40 -9.85
C ILE A 268 -15.59 12.72 -9.02
N GLU A 269 -15.69 13.95 -8.56
CA GLU A 269 -16.87 14.47 -7.90
C GLU A 269 -17.89 14.96 -8.92
N ASP A 270 -19.14 14.62 -8.70
CA ASP A 270 -20.30 15.04 -9.47
C ASP A 270 -21.33 15.58 -8.48
N SER A 271 -21.28 16.89 -8.25
CA SER A 271 -22.07 17.57 -7.20
C SER A 271 -23.57 17.60 -7.46
N GLU A 272 -24.02 17.20 -8.64
CA GLU A 272 -25.44 17.26 -8.99
C GLU A 272 -26.28 16.05 -8.52
N THR A 273 -25.63 15.06 -7.88
CA THR A 273 -26.28 13.82 -7.51
C THR A 273 -26.14 13.47 -6.03
N LEU A 274 -27.06 12.61 -5.53
CA LEU A 274 -26.99 12.07 -4.15
C LEU A 274 -25.76 11.18 -3.91
N PHE A 275 -25.19 10.60 -4.98
CA PHE A 275 -23.97 9.82 -4.95
C PHE A 275 -22.90 10.56 -5.75
N PRO A 276 -22.23 11.54 -5.13
CA PRO A 276 -21.47 12.56 -5.86
C PRO A 276 -20.16 12.02 -6.46
N VAL A 277 -19.74 10.79 -6.12
CA VAL A 277 -18.47 10.25 -6.59
C VAL A 277 -18.70 9.22 -7.68
N ARG A 278 -18.05 9.47 -8.84
CA ARG A 278 -18.02 8.55 -9.98
C ARG A 278 -16.63 8.00 -10.19
N GLU A 279 -16.56 6.75 -10.60
CA GLU A 279 -15.33 6.09 -11.07
C GLU A 279 -15.32 6.10 -12.60
N LEU A 280 -14.23 6.59 -13.18
CA LEU A 280 -14.01 6.59 -14.62
C LEU A 280 -13.16 5.40 -15.04
N ALA A 281 -13.42 4.85 -16.23
CA ALA A 281 -12.59 3.80 -16.82
C ALA A 281 -11.19 4.30 -17.18
N GLU A 282 -11.09 5.55 -17.65
CA GLU A 282 -9.85 6.21 -17.99
C GLU A 282 -9.52 7.31 -16.98
N VAL A 283 -8.24 7.49 -16.70
CA VAL A 283 -7.77 8.56 -15.82
C VAL A 283 -7.89 9.89 -16.57
N PRO A 284 -8.73 10.85 -16.09
CA PRO A 284 -8.89 12.11 -16.77
C PRO A 284 -7.59 12.92 -16.76
N THR A 285 -7.32 13.66 -17.80
CA THR A 285 -6.11 14.49 -17.95
C THR A 285 -6.12 15.75 -17.07
N SER A 286 -7.33 16.23 -16.70
CA SER A 286 -7.53 17.34 -15.78
C SER A 286 -7.48 16.86 -14.33
N SER A 287 -6.97 17.70 -13.43
CA SER A 287 -7.06 17.47 -11.98
C SER A 287 -8.36 17.99 -11.35
N GLU A 288 -9.19 18.67 -12.14
CA GLU A 288 -10.42 19.31 -11.69
C GLU A 288 -11.49 18.27 -11.30
N GLY A 289 -12.19 18.51 -10.20
CA GLY A 289 -13.22 17.60 -9.68
C GLY A 289 -12.71 16.25 -9.16
N ARG A 290 -11.41 16.09 -9.01
CA ARG A 290 -10.80 14.82 -8.62
C ARG A 290 -10.96 14.51 -7.13
N VAL A 291 -11.35 13.30 -6.82
CA VAL A 291 -11.55 12.84 -5.44
C VAL A 291 -10.25 12.23 -4.90
N LEU A 292 -9.38 13.08 -4.40
CA LEU A 292 -8.14 12.71 -3.74
C LEU A 292 -8.12 13.30 -2.33
N ILE A 293 -7.72 12.52 -1.34
CA ILE A 293 -7.44 13.07 -0.02
C ILE A 293 -6.04 13.67 -0.02
N TYR A 294 -6.02 14.99 0.01
CA TYR A 294 -4.86 15.69 0.53
C TYR A 294 -5.07 15.95 2.03
N PRO A 295 -4.03 15.88 2.86
CA PRO A 295 -4.15 16.31 4.25
C PRO A 295 -4.50 17.79 4.28
N THR A 296 -5.77 18.05 4.55
CA THR A 296 -6.25 19.40 4.84
C THR A 296 -6.45 19.50 6.36
N PRO A 297 -6.42 20.69 6.98
CA PRO A 297 -6.91 20.87 8.34
C PRO A 297 -8.37 20.39 8.50
N ALA A 298 -9.09 20.33 7.38
CA ALA A 298 -10.37 19.68 7.23
C ALA A 298 -10.31 18.15 7.08
N LYS A 299 -9.15 17.48 7.28
CA LYS A 299 -9.05 16.02 7.24
C LYS A 299 -10.09 15.34 8.12
N GLN A 300 -10.34 15.91 9.30
CA GLN A 300 -11.41 15.45 10.15
C GLN A 300 -12.78 15.66 9.52
N SER A 301 -13.04 16.79 8.88
CA SER A 301 -14.32 17.05 8.20
C SER A 301 -14.45 16.28 6.88
N ALA A 302 -13.39 16.13 6.09
CA ALA A 302 -13.41 15.32 4.86
C ALA A 302 -13.60 13.83 5.16
N SER A 303 -13.04 13.32 6.28
CA SER A 303 -13.28 11.94 6.71
C SER A 303 -14.73 11.69 7.18
N PHE A 304 -15.54 12.74 7.35
CA PHE A 304 -16.97 12.63 7.63
C PHE A 304 -17.87 12.69 6.38
N VAL A 305 -17.28 12.91 5.21
CA VAL A 305 -18.03 12.99 3.95
C VAL A 305 -17.77 11.71 3.13
N SER A 306 -18.83 11.19 2.48
CA SER A 306 -18.69 10.10 1.53
C SER A 306 -17.78 10.50 0.34
N PRO A 307 -16.89 9.63 -0.16
CA PRO A 307 -16.77 8.19 0.12
C PRO A 307 -15.89 7.86 1.34
N TYR A 308 -15.16 8.83 1.87
CA TYR A 308 -14.11 8.58 2.87
C TYR A 308 -14.64 8.06 4.19
N ALA A 309 -15.70 8.71 4.71
CA ALA A 309 -16.35 8.27 5.95
C ALA A 309 -16.76 6.80 5.89
N ASP A 310 -17.27 6.39 4.73
CA ASP A 310 -17.72 5.01 4.51
C ASP A 310 -16.54 4.05 4.42
N LEU A 311 -15.47 4.43 3.71
CA LEU A 311 -14.26 3.63 3.57
C LEU A 311 -13.51 3.47 4.90
N PHE A 312 -13.37 4.55 5.69
CA PHE A 312 -12.77 4.46 7.02
C PHE A 312 -13.62 3.65 7.99
N ARG A 313 -14.96 3.76 7.89
CA ARG A 313 -15.89 2.93 8.68
C ARG A 313 -15.76 1.45 8.30
N GLU A 314 -15.65 1.12 7.00
CA GLU A 314 -15.38 -0.26 6.59
C GLU A 314 -14.01 -0.74 7.07
N PHE A 315 -12.95 0.07 6.96
CA PHE A 315 -11.65 -0.27 7.49
C PHE A 315 -11.71 -0.58 9.00
N GLN A 316 -12.31 0.32 9.77
CA GLN A 316 -12.50 0.11 11.21
C GLN A 316 -13.31 -1.16 11.50
N ALA A 317 -14.42 -1.38 10.79
CA ALA A 317 -15.28 -2.53 10.99
C ALA A 317 -14.59 -3.87 10.66
N ARG A 318 -13.60 -3.88 9.75
CA ARG A 318 -12.87 -5.09 9.36
C ARG A 318 -11.65 -5.37 10.23
N VAL A 319 -11.06 -4.34 10.77
CA VAL A 319 -9.84 -4.44 11.57
C VAL A 319 -10.16 -4.57 13.06
N VAL A 320 -11.12 -3.78 13.57
CA VAL A 320 -11.52 -3.77 14.99
C VAL A 320 -12.59 -4.84 15.23
N GLN A 321 -12.20 -6.11 15.10
CA GLN A 321 -13.07 -7.25 15.39
C GLN A 321 -12.25 -8.46 15.84
N ASP A 322 -12.95 -9.42 16.42
CA ASP A 322 -12.33 -10.65 16.90
C ASP A 322 -11.79 -11.53 15.77
N GLN A 323 -10.75 -12.31 16.06
CA GLN A 323 -10.09 -13.19 15.10
C GLN A 323 -9.69 -12.48 13.81
N SER A 324 -9.08 -11.30 13.93
CA SER A 324 -8.63 -10.49 12.78
C SER A 324 -7.11 -10.38 12.74
N VAL A 325 -6.60 -10.31 11.52
CA VAL A 325 -5.20 -10.01 11.21
C VAL A 325 -5.15 -8.84 10.24
N LEU A 326 -4.38 -7.82 10.57
CA LEU A 326 -4.01 -6.76 9.66
C LEU A 326 -2.54 -6.91 9.27
N VAL A 327 -2.28 -7.01 7.98
CA VAL A 327 -0.93 -7.04 7.40
C VAL A 327 -0.66 -5.68 6.75
N THR A 328 0.35 -4.95 7.21
CA THR A 328 0.77 -3.69 6.61
C THR A 328 2.02 -3.89 5.78
N VAL A 329 2.04 -3.41 4.54
CA VAL A 329 3.20 -3.49 3.63
C VAL A 329 3.41 -2.13 2.96
N GLY A 330 4.64 -1.63 2.98
CA GLY A 330 4.98 -0.33 2.39
C GLY A 330 4.26 0.87 3.00
N TYR A 331 3.70 0.72 4.20
CA TYR A 331 3.00 1.76 4.96
C TYR A 331 3.90 2.30 6.07
N SER A 332 4.09 3.61 6.09
CA SER A 332 5.06 4.30 6.96
C SER A 332 4.51 4.71 8.33
N PHE A 333 3.28 4.38 8.68
CA PHE A 333 2.58 4.84 9.88
C PHE A 333 2.55 6.37 10.06
N SER A 334 2.58 7.11 8.96
CA SER A 334 2.52 8.57 8.97
C SER A 334 1.11 9.13 9.12
N ASP A 335 0.06 8.36 8.80
CA ASP A 335 -1.33 8.78 8.91
C ASP A 335 -1.90 8.48 10.30
N GLN A 336 -2.09 9.52 11.10
CA GLN A 336 -2.58 9.40 12.47
C GLN A 336 -4.01 8.82 12.55
N HIS A 337 -4.84 9.08 11.55
CA HIS A 337 -6.23 8.60 11.55
C HIS A 337 -6.28 7.08 11.38
N ILE A 338 -5.49 6.54 10.45
CA ILE A 338 -5.32 5.11 10.23
C ILE A 338 -4.67 4.46 11.48
N ASN A 339 -3.63 5.09 12.02
CA ASN A 339 -2.93 4.60 13.20
C ASN A 339 -3.87 4.48 14.41
N ASN A 340 -4.78 5.44 14.62
CA ASN A 340 -5.75 5.39 15.71
C ASN A 340 -6.69 4.17 15.58
N ILE A 341 -7.11 3.81 14.38
CA ILE A 341 -7.91 2.60 14.14
C ILE A 341 -7.09 1.34 14.44
N ILE A 342 -5.82 1.29 14.03
CA ILE A 342 -4.92 0.19 14.32
C ILE A 342 -4.71 0.05 15.84
N PHE A 343 -4.49 1.16 16.55
CA PHE A 343 -4.33 1.15 18.02
C PHE A 343 -5.62 0.70 18.72
N GLN A 344 -6.78 1.10 18.22
CA GLN A 344 -8.05 0.59 18.71
C GLN A 344 -8.16 -0.92 18.50
N ALA A 345 -7.73 -1.46 17.36
CA ALA A 345 -7.75 -2.89 17.10
C ALA A 345 -6.85 -3.69 18.07
N LEU A 346 -5.73 -3.14 18.51
CA LEU A 346 -4.85 -3.76 19.49
C LEU A 346 -5.53 -3.98 20.86
N THR A 347 -6.64 -3.29 21.16
CA THR A 347 -7.44 -3.55 22.36
C THR A 347 -8.23 -4.86 22.27
N ILE A 348 -8.40 -5.44 21.08
CA ILE A 348 -9.09 -6.71 20.85
C ILE A 348 -8.12 -7.86 21.12
N PRO A 349 -8.41 -8.80 22.03
CA PRO A 349 -7.45 -9.84 22.44
C PRO A 349 -6.95 -10.74 21.32
N ASN A 350 -7.79 -11.07 20.35
CA ASN A 350 -7.47 -11.97 19.23
C ASN A 350 -7.15 -11.23 17.92
N PHE A 351 -6.83 -9.94 18.02
CA PHE A 351 -6.29 -9.17 16.89
C PHE A 351 -4.77 -9.37 16.78
N ARG A 352 -4.26 -9.46 15.57
CA ARG A 352 -2.82 -9.49 15.29
C ARG A 352 -2.45 -8.44 14.25
N LEU A 353 -1.37 -7.73 14.50
CA LEU A 353 -0.76 -6.78 13.59
C LEU A 353 0.55 -7.36 13.05
N ILE A 354 0.67 -7.46 11.72
CA ILE A 354 1.89 -7.91 11.04
C ILE A 354 2.41 -6.75 10.19
N ILE A 355 3.62 -6.30 10.47
CA ILE A 355 4.23 -5.11 9.88
C ILE A 355 5.42 -5.53 9.03
N PHE A 356 5.38 -5.24 7.73
CA PHE A 356 6.54 -5.30 6.84
C PHE A 356 7.00 -3.86 6.58
N ALA A 357 8.02 -3.43 7.32
CA ALA A 357 8.56 -2.08 7.26
C ALA A 357 10.04 -2.04 7.68
N ALA A 358 10.76 -0.99 7.28
CA ALA A 358 12.07 -0.67 7.85
C ALA A 358 11.92 -0.31 9.34
N GLU A 359 13.00 -0.42 10.10
CA GLU A 359 13.03 0.14 11.45
C GLU A 359 12.97 1.68 11.41
N ASP A 360 12.26 2.24 12.36
CA ASP A 360 12.15 3.69 12.58
C ASP A 360 12.60 4.02 14.01
N ALA A 361 13.80 4.58 14.18
CA ALA A 361 14.46 4.72 15.48
C ALA A 361 13.61 5.40 16.58
N ASP A 362 12.73 6.35 16.22
CA ASP A 362 11.86 7.09 17.15
C ASP A 362 10.39 7.13 16.69
N GLY A 363 10.03 6.28 15.75
CA GLY A 363 8.74 6.30 15.11
C GLY A 363 7.66 5.46 15.82
N VAL A 364 6.56 5.23 15.10
CA VAL A 364 5.44 4.44 15.61
C VAL A 364 5.78 2.95 15.69
N ILE A 365 6.56 2.44 14.76
CA ILE A 365 6.94 1.02 14.69
C ILE A 365 7.79 0.64 15.90
N SER A 366 8.81 1.46 16.23
CA SER A 366 9.63 1.23 17.43
C SER A 366 8.79 1.25 18.71
N LYS A 367 7.87 2.20 18.86
CA LYS A 367 6.96 2.25 20.01
C LYS A 367 6.03 1.03 20.09
N LEU A 368 5.54 0.53 18.95
CA LEU A 368 4.74 -0.70 18.91
C LEU A 368 5.55 -1.92 19.33
N ARG A 369 6.83 -1.99 18.95
CA ARG A 369 7.74 -3.06 19.37
C ARG A 369 8.06 -2.99 20.87
N GLU A 370 8.25 -1.79 21.42
CA GLU A 370 8.49 -1.55 22.86
C GLU A 370 7.35 -2.05 23.76
N LEU A 371 6.11 -2.18 23.25
CA LEU A 371 5.00 -2.77 23.98
C LEU A 371 5.26 -4.24 24.37
N GLY A 372 6.17 -4.92 23.69
CA GLY A 372 6.47 -6.33 23.94
C GLY A 372 5.32 -7.29 23.67
N ASP A 373 4.25 -6.85 23.01
CA ASP A 373 3.05 -7.64 22.76
C ASP A 373 3.29 -8.68 21.65
N PRO A 374 3.21 -10.00 21.91
CA PRO A 374 3.48 -11.05 20.94
C PRO A 374 2.49 -11.08 19.75
N ARG A 375 1.40 -10.31 19.82
CA ARG A 375 0.45 -10.15 18.72
C ARG A 375 0.94 -9.16 17.67
N ILE A 376 1.97 -8.36 17.98
CA ILE A 376 2.61 -7.42 17.08
C ILE A 376 3.83 -8.11 16.48
N TRP A 377 3.81 -8.31 15.17
CA TRP A 377 4.91 -8.87 14.41
C TRP A 377 5.53 -7.77 13.56
N HIS A 378 6.85 -7.66 13.60
CA HIS A 378 7.59 -6.73 12.76
C HIS A 378 8.67 -7.50 11.99
N ILE A 379 8.60 -7.44 10.66
CA ILE A 379 9.55 -8.04 9.72
C ILE A 379 10.19 -6.92 8.91
N GLY A 380 11.50 -6.77 9.02
CA GLY A 380 12.21 -5.71 8.32
C GLY A 380 13.72 -5.72 8.57
N SER A 381 14.41 -4.77 7.95
CA SER A 381 15.85 -4.56 8.13
C SER A 381 16.14 -3.11 8.51
N ASP A 382 17.25 -2.91 9.21
CA ASP A 382 17.68 -1.60 9.74
C ASP A 382 18.25 -0.68 8.67
N SER A 383 18.62 -1.21 7.52
CA SER A 383 19.44 -0.46 6.59
C SER A 383 18.73 -0.11 5.29
N VAL A 384 19.06 1.07 4.81
CA VAL A 384 18.73 1.59 3.47
C VAL A 384 19.91 1.27 2.53
N LEU A 385 20.46 0.06 2.60
CA LEU A 385 21.52 -0.36 1.71
C LEU A 385 20.99 -0.71 0.33
N SER A 386 21.88 -0.80 -0.64
CA SER A 386 21.59 -1.04 -2.06
C SER A 386 21.01 -2.42 -2.39
N ILE A 387 20.89 -3.30 -1.41
CA ILE A 387 20.38 -4.67 -1.52
C ILE A 387 18.89 -4.68 -1.15
N ARG A 388 18.12 -5.61 -1.70
CA ARG A 388 16.69 -5.72 -1.45
C ARG A 388 16.38 -6.08 -0.01
N SER A 389 15.67 -5.19 0.68
CA SER A 389 15.30 -5.36 2.07
C SER A 389 14.03 -6.20 2.23
N ALA A 390 13.93 -6.95 3.33
CA ALA A 390 12.81 -7.85 3.64
C ALA A 390 11.42 -7.19 3.60
N HIS A 391 11.34 -5.90 3.87
CA HIS A 391 10.09 -5.15 3.90
C HIS A 391 9.63 -4.62 2.53
N TYR A 392 10.41 -4.80 1.46
CA TYR A 392 10.02 -4.37 0.12
C TYR A 392 8.92 -5.26 -0.45
N PHE A 393 8.02 -4.67 -1.24
CA PHE A 393 6.84 -5.37 -1.74
C PHE A 393 7.17 -6.57 -2.64
N ASP A 394 8.20 -6.47 -3.46
CA ASP A 394 8.67 -7.59 -4.28
C ASP A 394 9.16 -8.76 -3.42
N VAL A 395 9.93 -8.48 -2.37
CA VAL A 395 10.41 -9.50 -1.43
C VAL A 395 9.25 -10.10 -0.65
N PHE A 396 8.33 -9.28 -0.16
CA PHE A 396 7.10 -9.73 0.49
C PHE A 396 6.32 -10.71 -0.41
N VAL A 397 6.08 -10.34 -1.66
CA VAL A 397 5.31 -11.15 -2.60
C VAL A 397 6.06 -12.41 -3.00
N GLU A 398 7.34 -12.31 -3.36
CA GLU A 398 8.11 -13.43 -3.91
C GLU A 398 8.58 -14.41 -2.85
N ARG A 399 8.98 -13.93 -1.67
CA ARG A 399 9.66 -14.74 -0.65
C ARG A 399 8.77 -15.13 0.53
N PHE A 400 7.89 -14.24 1.00
CA PHE A 400 7.11 -14.47 2.22
C PHE A 400 5.67 -14.92 1.98
N MET A 401 5.04 -14.50 0.88
CA MET A 401 3.74 -15.05 0.52
C MET A 401 3.86 -16.55 0.20
N PRO A 402 2.86 -17.36 0.58
CA PRO A 402 2.86 -18.79 0.29
C PRO A 402 3.15 -19.08 -1.18
N ALA A 403 3.95 -20.10 -1.43
CA ALA A 403 4.25 -20.53 -2.79
C ALA A 403 3.00 -21.08 -3.48
N LEU A 404 2.90 -20.86 -4.79
CA LEU A 404 1.85 -21.45 -5.61
C LEU A 404 1.93 -22.99 -5.57
N PRO A 405 0.80 -23.72 -5.68
CA PRO A 405 0.80 -25.17 -5.67
C PRO A 405 1.71 -25.79 -6.74
N SER A 406 1.76 -25.22 -7.95
CA SER A 406 2.69 -25.63 -9.01
C SER A 406 4.15 -25.53 -8.56
N THR A 407 4.53 -24.40 -7.99
CA THR A 407 5.90 -24.18 -7.50
C THR A 407 6.23 -25.12 -6.32
N ARG A 408 5.27 -25.47 -5.48
CA ARG A 408 5.47 -26.45 -4.39
C ARG A 408 5.77 -27.84 -4.92
N ILE A 409 5.07 -28.26 -5.98
CA ILE A 409 5.29 -29.54 -6.63
C ILE A 409 6.69 -29.57 -7.27
N ASP A 410 7.05 -28.54 -8.03
CA ASP A 410 8.35 -28.44 -8.68
C ASP A 410 9.49 -28.49 -7.66
N THR A 411 9.38 -27.71 -6.57
CA THR A 411 10.36 -27.71 -5.47
C THR A 411 10.44 -29.07 -4.77
N ALA A 412 9.31 -29.75 -4.58
CA ALA A 412 9.30 -31.08 -3.99
C ALA A 412 9.97 -32.11 -4.90
N VAL A 413 9.71 -32.06 -6.20
CA VAL A 413 10.35 -32.91 -7.21
C VAL A 413 11.86 -32.64 -7.25
N GLU A 414 12.29 -31.39 -7.27
CA GLU A 414 13.71 -31.02 -7.20
C GLU A 414 14.39 -31.54 -5.95
N LYS A 415 13.78 -31.41 -4.77
CA LYS A 415 14.33 -31.96 -3.51
C LYS A 415 14.48 -33.48 -3.57
N VAL A 416 13.49 -34.19 -4.12
CA VAL A 416 13.57 -35.66 -4.32
C VAL A 416 14.69 -36.02 -5.28
N LEU A 417 14.81 -35.32 -6.41
CA LEU A 417 15.86 -35.54 -7.38
C LEU A 417 17.25 -35.29 -6.78
N GLN A 418 17.43 -34.19 -6.04
CA GLN A 418 18.70 -33.91 -5.36
C GLN A 418 19.05 -34.97 -4.32
N SER A 419 18.07 -35.46 -3.54
CA SER A 419 18.29 -36.52 -2.55
C SER A 419 18.68 -37.86 -3.23
N LEU A 420 18.11 -38.17 -4.38
CA LEU A 420 18.46 -39.37 -5.17
C LEU A 420 19.85 -39.25 -5.78
N ILE A 421 20.24 -38.08 -6.26
CA ILE A 421 21.59 -37.82 -6.79
C ILE A 421 22.62 -37.91 -5.66
N ALA A 422 22.39 -37.32 -4.52
CA ALA A 422 23.27 -37.35 -3.37
C ALA A 422 23.47 -38.83 -2.87
N LYS A 423 22.40 -39.61 -2.87
CA LYS A 423 22.46 -41.03 -2.49
C LYS A 423 23.27 -41.86 -3.49
N LYS A 424 23.20 -41.57 -4.80
CA LYS A 424 23.99 -42.21 -5.83
C LYS A 424 25.49 -41.92 -5.72
N VAL A 425 25.86 -40.73 -5.28
CA VAL A 425 27.26 -40.32 -5.06
C VAL A 425 27.83 -41.03 -3.84
N THR A 426 27.07 -41.21 -2.77
CA THR A 426 27.51 -41.93 -1.55
C THR A 426 27.60 -43.43 -1.76
N ASP A 427 26.73 -44.04 -2.58
CA ASP A 427 26.78 -45.47 -2.91
C ASP A 427 27.84 -45.80 -3.98
N GLY A 428 28.27 -44.80 -4.78
CA GLY A 428 29.32 -44.95 -5.79
C GLY A 428 30.76 -44.95 -5.24
N ASP A 429 31.00 -44.30 -4.11
CA ASP A 429 32.31 -44.24 -3.46
C ASP A 429 32.61 -45.46 -2.57
N SER A 430 31.61 -46.31 -2.28
CA SER A 430 31.79 -47.53 -1.50
C SER A 430 32.10 -48.76 -2.32
N SER A 431 32.21 -48.67 -3.67
CA SER A 431 32.46 -49.80 -4.56
C SER A 431 33.87 -49.85 -5.20
N ASN A 432 34.80 -48.97 -4.79
CA ASN A 432 36.19 -48.97 -5.26
C ASN A 432 37.21 -49.18 -4.11
N GLY A 433 36.99 -50.18 -3.29
CA GLY A 433 37.92 -50.60 -2.24
C GLY A 433 37.87 -52.09 -2.04
N ASP A 434 38.38 -52.83 -3.04
CA ASP A 434 38.91 -54.22 -2.89
C ASP A 434 39.96 -54.46 -3.96
#